data_5ebdb80015de80fc30ad330edcd360a3
#
_entry.id   5ebdb80015de80fc30ad330edcd360a3
#
_cell.length_a   1.000
_cell.length_b   1.000
_cell.length_c   1.000
_cell.angle_alpha   90.00
_cell.angle_beta   90.00
_cell.angle_gamma   90.00
#
_symmetry.space_group_name_H-M   'P 1'
#
loop_
_entity.id
_entity.type
_entity.pdbx_description
1 polymer ?
#
loop_
_entity_poly.entity_id
_entity_poly.type
_entity_poly.pdbx_seq_one_letter_code
_entity_poly.pdbx_strand_id
1 'polypeptide(L)'
;SITSVMDEDIDVAEMSEEGEETDKLMSRNSYTDSMSMDSMKKYRLAVDENGSPFVLNSKGSIDFGYITEEMNLPPAPIRIAEGNDKYGLCHMEMRHGDQIRENGFASTLHFVEYVSQNFDRIRQGNTDSCLLEVTGGRHNETLFVRLFQSEGYWKVLSGGVFSLRYSKKKKDFLILNIELVQL
;
A
#
# COMPACT_ATOMS: atom_id res chain seq x y z
N SER A 1 5.43 -19.22 5.74
CA SER A 1 4.63 -19.31 4.51
C SER A 1 4.08 -17.93 4.13
N ILE A 2 3.65 -17.78 2.90
CA ILE A 2 3.06 -16.52 2.42
C ILE A 2 1.82 -16.16 3.24
N THR A 3 1.01 -17.16 3.58
CA THR A 3 -0.21 -16.94 4.38
C THR A 3 0.11 -16.37 5.75
N SER A 4 1.13 -16.89 6.40
CA SER A 4 1.57 -16.44 7.72
C SER A 4 2.06 -14.99 7.68
N VAL A 5 2.83 -14.64 6.65
CA VAL A 5 3.34 -13.29 6.45
C VAL A 5 2.18 -12.30 6.26
N MET A 6 1.16 -12.69 5.49
CA MET A 6 0.00 -11.83 5.26
C MET A 6 -0.81 -11.60 6.54
N ASP A 7 -0.92 -12.60 7.40
CA ASP A 7 -1.61 -12.45 8.68
C ASP A 7 -0.87 -11.44 9.57
N GLU A 8 0.46 -11.44 9.57
CA GLU A 8 1.27 -10.42 10.26
C GLU A 8 1.00 -9.02 9.70
N ASP A 9 0.90 -8.89 8.38
CA ASP A 9 0.64 -7.61 7.72
C ASP A 9 -0.74 -7.07 8.08
N ILE A 10 -1.74 -7.94 8.20
CA ILE A 10 -3.09 -7.55 8.63
C ILE A 10 -3.06 -7.03 10.08
N ASP A 11 -2.29 -7.67 10.94
CA ASP A 11 -2.12 -7.21 12.33
C ASP A 11 -1.46 -5.82 12.36
N VAL A 12 -0.50 -5.57 11.50
CA VAL A 12 0.12 -4.23 11.35
C VAL A 12 -0.92 -3.19 10.96
N ALA A 13 -1.83 -3.54 10.05
CA ALA A 13 -2.86 -2.61 9.60
C ALA A 13 -3.88 -2.25 10.67
N GLU A 14 -3.99 -3.05 11.72
CA GLU A 14 -4.86 -2.78 12.86
C GLU A 14 -4.20 -1.92 13.93
N MET A 15 -2.96 -1.47 13.72
CA MET A 15 -2.27 -0.57 14.64
C MET A 15 -3.03 0.73 14.83
N SER A 16 -2.99 1.26 16.05
CA SER A 16 -3.70 2.47 16.41
C SER A 16 -3.15 3.71 15.67
N GLU A 17 -4.03 4.71 15.46
CA GLU A 17 -3.63 5.99 14.87
C GLU A 17 -2.54 6.68 15.66
N GLU A 18 -2.53 6.49 16.98
CA GLU A 18 -1.53 7.06 17.88
C GLU A 18 -0.11 6.61 17.52
N GLY A 19 0.07 5.33 17.23
CA GLY A 19 1.36 4.80 16.79
C GLY A 19 1.81 5.40 15.47
N GLU A 20 0.87 5.66 14.57
CA GLU A 20 1.19 6.23 13.27
C GLU A 20 1.56 7.71 13.35
N GLU A 21 0.93 8.48 14.22
CA GLU A 21 1.32 9.87 14.44
C GLU A 21 2.75 9.96 14.98
N THR A 22 3.11 9.07 15.88
CA THR A 22 4.48 8.99 16.39
C THR A 22 5.45 8.70 15.25
N ASP A 23 5.08 7.76 14.37
CA ASP A 23 5.89 7.42 13.20
C ASP A 23 6.01 8.59 12.24
N LYS A 24 4.96 9.40 12.06
CA LYS A 24 5.02 10.62 11.26
C LYS A 24 6.07 11.59 11.79
N LEU A 25 6.07 11.82 13.11
CA LEU A 25 7.04 12.72 13.75
C LEU A 25 8.46 12.19 13.58
N MET A 26 8.65 10.91 13.77
CA MET A 26 9.95 10.27 13.59
C MET A 26 10.39 10.34 12.13
N SER A 27 9.48 10.13 11.20
CA SER A 27 9.77 10.24 9.77
C SER A 27 10.21 11.65 9.39
N ARG A 28 9.61 12.69 9.98
CA ARG A 28 10.04 14.08 9.76
C ARG A 28 11.45 14.33 10.29
N ASN A 29 11.77 13.79 11.46
CA ASN A 29 13.09 13.95 12.04
C ASN A 29 14.18 13.22 11.24
N SER A 30 13.84 12.08 10.66
CA SER A 30 14.75 11.31 9.82
C SER A 30 14.72 11.70 8.35
N TYR A 31 13.83 12.60 7.96
CA TYR A 31 13.62 12.98 6.58
C TYR A 31 14.88 13.53 5.92
N THR A 32 15.60 14.39 6.62
CA THR A 32 16.86 14.97 6.13
C THR A 32 17.90 13.88 5.86
N ASP A 33 18.02 12.93 6.77
CA ASP A 33 18.95 11.80 6.61
C ASP A 33 18.53 10.91 5.45
N SER A 34 17.23 10.62 5.32
CA SER A 34 16.70 9.86 4.18
C SER A 34 16.97 10.56 2.87
N MET A 35 16.85 11.87 2.80
CA MET A 35 17.13 12.63 1.59
C MET A 35 18.61 12.60 1.21
N SER A 36 19.51 12.64 2.18
CA SER A 36 20.95 12.56 1.88
C SER A 36 21.34 11.17 1.36
N MET A 37 20.56 10.14 1.66
CA MET A 37 20.75 8.77 1.20
C MET A 37 19.87 8.42 0.00
N ASP A 38 19.01 9.33 -0.43
CA ASP A 38 18.00 9.09 -1.47
C ASP A 38 18.62 8.70 -2.80
N SER A 39 19.78 9.26 -3.13
CA SER A 39 20.51 8.89 -4.35
C SER A 39 20.89 7.41 -4.40
N MET A 40 20.96 6.75 -3.23
CA MET A 40 21.30 5.34 -3.13
C MET A 40 20.05 4.45 -3.16
N LYS A 41 18.88 4.98 -2.79
CA LYS A 41 17.64 4.21 -2.64
C LYS A 41 16.74 4.23 -3.86
N LYS A 42 17.04 4.98 -4.88
CA LYS A 42 16.27 5.04 -6.14
C LYS A 42 14.81 5.46 -5.98
N TYR A 43 14.46 6.22 -4.96
CA TYR A 43 13.16 6.84 -4.83
C TYR A 43 13.30 8.21 -4.16
N ARG A 44 12.29 9.03 -4.35
CA ARG A 44 12.26 10.39 -3.81
C ARG A 44 11.05 10.58 -2.93
N LEU A 45 11.14 11.55 -2.01
CA LEU A 45 10.08 11.90 -1.08
C LEU A 45 9.59 13.31 -1.37
N ALA A 46 8.30 13.53 -1.11
CA ALA A 46 7.69 14.86 -1.10
C ALA A 46 6.66 14.93 0.01
N VAL A 47 6.33 16.12 0.45
CA VAL A 47 5.34 16.32 1.50
C VAL A 47 4.00 16.71 0.89
N ASP A 48 2.92 16.32 1.57
CA ASP A 48 1.58 16.76 1.21
C ASP A 48 1.27 18.14 1.83
N GLU A 49 0.03 18.59 1.70
CA GLU A 49 -0.42 19.88 2.22
C GLU A 49 -0.27 20.00 3.74
N ASN A 50 -0.32 18.86 4.43
CA ASN A 50 -0.21 18.79 5.89
C ASN A 50 1.24 18.58 6.36
N GLY A 51 2.19 18.57 5.43
CA GLY A 51 3.60 18.32 5.74
C GLY A 51 3.94 16.87 5.98
N SER A 52 3.08 15.92 5.62
CA SER A 52 3.33 14.50 5.76
C SER A 52 4.15 14.01 4.56
N PRO A 53 5.28 13.30 4.80
CA PRO A 53 6.12 12.84 3.71
C PRO A 53 5.60 11.56 3.08
N PHE A 54 5.62 11.53 1.75
CA PHE A 54 5.24 10.36 0.97
C PHE A 54 6.26 10.10 -0.14
N VAL A 55 6.29 8.88 -0.61
CA VAL A 55 7.14 8.48 -1.73
C VAL A 55 6.53 8.96 -3.03
N LEU A 56 7.37 9.42 -3.95
CA LEU A 56 6.94 9.81 -5.30
C LEU A 56 6.89 8.59 -6.22
N ASN A 57 5.87 8.55 -7.08
CA ASN A 57 5.78 7.53 -8.12
C ASN A 57 6.70 7.88 -9.31
N SER A 58 6.67 7.08 -10.37
CA SER A 58 7.53 7.26 -11.53
C SER A 58 7.27 8.58 -12.27
N LYS A 59 6.11 9.18 -12.09
CA LYS A 59 5.71 10.45 -12.72
C LYS A 59 5.93 11.65 -11.82
N GLY A 60 6.50 11.45 -10.63
CA GLY A 60 6.77 12.53 -9.70
C GLY A 60 5.56 12.97 -8.87
N SER A 61 4.58 12.11 -8.69
CA SER A 61 3.40 12.38 -7.87
C SER A 61 3.41 11.51 -6.61
N ILE A 62 2.86 12.03 -5.51
CA ILE A 62 2.62 11.23 -4.31
C ILE A 62 1.35 10.39 -4.44
N ASP A 63 0.51 10.66 -5.42
CA ASP A 63 -0.72 9.91 -5.67
C ASP A 63 -0.43 8.79 -6.66
N PHE A 64 -0.46 7.56 -6.17
CA PHE A 64 -0.16 6.36 -6.96
C PHE A 64 -1.36 5.86 -7.74
N GLY A 65 -2.54 6.16 -7.27
CA GLY A 65 -3.81 5.78 -7.87
C GLY A 65 -4.94 6.37 -7.06
N TYR A 66 -6.15 5.97 -7.36
CA TYR A 66 -7.32 6.55 -6.70
C TYR A 66 -8.36 5.48 -6.40
N ILE A 67 -8.96 5.58 -5.21
CA ILE A 67 -10.23 4.93 -4.92
C ILE A 67 -11.30 5.95 -5.30
N THR A 68 -12.24 5.54 -6.13
CA THR A 68 -13.27 6.45 -6.65
C THR A 68 -14.64 6.14 -6.04
N GLU A 69 -15.55 7.09 -6.17
CA GLU A 69 -16.90 6.96 -5.61
C GLU A 69 -17.63 5.74 -6.16
N GLU A 70 -17.40 5.38 -7.41
CA GLU A 70 -18.01 4.23 -8.06
C GLU A 70 -17.65 2.89 -7.42
N MET A 71 -16.59 2.87 -6.65
CA MET A 71 -16.14 1.66 -5.94
C MET A 71 -16.86 1.47 -4.60
N ASN A 72 -17.80 2.36 -4.26
CA ASN A 72 -18.58 2.33 -3.01
C ASN A 72 -17.72 2.44 -1.76
N LEU A 73 -16.61 3.15 -1.87
CA LEU A 73 -15.71 3.48 -0.77
C LEU A 73 -15.47 4.98 -0.76
N PRO A 74 -15.02 5.55 0.35
CA PRO A 74 -14.69 6.98 0.38
C PRO A 74 -13.64 7.31 -0.68
N PRO A 75 -13.95 8.22 -1.61
CA PRO A 75 -13.02 8.56 -2.69
C PRO A 75 -11.81 9.32 -2.16
N ALA A 76 -10.62 8.85 -2.51
CA ALA A 76 -9.38 9.49 -2.08
C ALA A 76 -8.19 8.89 -2.84
N PRO A 77 -7.07 9.61 -2.93
CA PRO A 77 -5.87 9.06 -3.54
C PRO A 77 -5.22 7.97 -2.69
N ILE A 78 -4.45 7.12 -3.36
CA ILE A 78 -3.66 6.06 -2.73
C ILE A 78 -2.22 6.56 -2.61
N ARG A 79 -1.67 6.55 -1.41
CA ARG A 79 -0.34 7.06 -1.11
C ARG A 79 0.46 6.06 -0.29
N ILE A 80 1.78 6.14 -0.36
CA ILE A 80 2.66 5.29 0.45
C ILE A 80 3.75 6.14 1.09
N ALA A 81 3.94 5.94 2.39
CA ALA A 81 5.04 6.55 3.12
C ALA A 81 6.27 5.64 3.03
N GLU A 82 7.45 6.20 3.29
CA GLU A 82 8.65 5.41 3.45
C GLU A 82 8.47 4.36 4.54
N GLY A 83 7.88 4.77 5.66
CA GLY A 83 7.56 3.86 6.75
C GLY A 83 8.77 3.33 7.49
N ASN A 84 8.63 2.13 8.04
CA ASN A 84 9.66 1.48 8.83
C ASN A 84 9.51 -0.05 8.68
N ASP A 85 10.01 -0.82 9.64
CA ASP A 85 9.88 -2.28 9.60
C ASP A 85 8.46 -2.79 9.80
N LYS A 86 7.53 -1.94 10.20
CA LYS A 86 6.15 -2.32 10.52
C LYS A 86 5.15 -1.99 9.42
N TYR A 87 5.39 -0.95 8.63
CA TYR A 87 4.48 -0.55 7.56
C TYR A 87 5.23 0.26 6.50
N GLY A 88 4.57 0.45 5.34
CA GLY A 88 5.05 1.30 4.27
C GLY A 88 6.05 0.63 3.34
N LEU A 89 6.75 1.45 2.57
CA LEU A 89 7.68 0.95 1.55
C LEU A 89 8.82 0.13 2.17
N CYS A 90 9.39 0.59 3.27
CA CYS A 90 10.47 -0.13 3.95
C CYS A 90 10.01 -1.51 4.40
N HIS A 91 8.84 -1.59 5.04
CA HIS A 91 8.27 -2.86 5.47
C HIS A 91 8.08 -3.81 4.29
N MET A 92 7.49 -3.31 3.20
CA MET A 92 7.25 -4.14 2.01
C MET A 92 8.55 -4.64 1.40
N GLU A 93 9.57 -3.79 1.30
CA GLU A 93 10.86 -4.19 0.77
C GLU A 93 11.51 -5.26 1.63
N MET A 94 11.49 -5.10 2.94
CA MET A 94 12.10 -6.06 3.87
C MET A 94 11.38 -7.41 3.86
N ARG A 95 10.05 -7.40 3.83
CA ARG A 95 9.24 -8.62 3.97
C ARG A 95 8.92 -9.29 2.65
N HIS A 96 8.73 -8.51 1.59
CA HIS A 96 8.18 -8.99 0.33
C HIS A 96 8.99 -8.60 -0.90
N GLY A 97 10.06 -7.82 -0.74
CA GLY A 97 10.82 -7.30 -1.86
C GLY A 97 11.37 -8.37 -2.78
N ASP A 98 11.97 -9.42 -2.22
CA ASP A 98 12.53 -10.51 -3.03
C ASP A 98 11.43 -11.24 -3.81
N GLN A 99 10.32 -11.54 -3.15
CA GLN A 99 9.17 -12.18 -3.78
C GLN A 99 8.59 -11.32 -4.92
N ILE A 100 8.49 -10.02 -4.68
CA ILE A 100 7.99 -9.08 -5.69
C ILE A 100 8.89 -9.12 -6.92
N ARG A 101 10.21 -9.04 -6.74
CA ARG A 101 11.15 -9.09 -7.86
C ARG A 101 11.15 -10.44 -8.57
N GLU A 102 11.01 -11.52 -7.83
CA GLU A 102 10.89 -12.87 -8.40
C GLU A 102 9.65 -13.03 -9.28
N ASN A 103 8.64 -12.21 -9.06
CA ASN A 103 7.41 -12.21 -9.85
C ASN A 103 7.45 -11.18 -10.99
N GLY A 104 8.62 -10.66 -11.31
CA GLY A 104 8.84 -9.88 -12.53
C GLY A 104 8.78 -8.38 -12.38
N PHE A 105 8.64 -7.86 -11.16
CA PHE A 105 8.62 -6.42 -10.93
C PHE A 105 10.05 -5.89 -10.74
N ALA A 106 10.34 -4.74 -11.33
CA ALA A 106 11.66 -4.14 -11.25
C ALA A 106 12.02 -3.73 -9.81
N SER A 107 11.02 -3.31 -9.03
CA SER A 107 11.22 -2.89 -7.64
C SER A 107 9.90 -2.96 -6.90
N THR A 108 9.99 -2.87 -5.57
CA THR A 108 8.80 -2.76 -4.72
C THR A 108 7.97 -1.52 -5.08
N LEU A 109 8.64 -0.42 -5.41
CA LEU A 109 7.96 0.81 -5.79
C LEU A 109 7.16 0.65 -7.09
N HIS A 110 7.74 -0.02 -8.09
CA HIS A 110 7.02 -0.33 -9.33
C HIS A 110 5.80 -1.21 -9.08
N PHE A 111 5.93 -2.14 -8.15
CA PHE A 111 4.84 -3.02 -7.75
C PHE A 111 3.68 -2.21 -7.15
N VAL A 112 3.98 -1.29 -6.22
CA VAL A 112 2.96 -0.43 -5.61
C VAL A 112 2.24 0.39 -6.67
N GLU A 113 2.99 0.98 -7.59
CA GLU A 113 2.42 1.78 -8.67
C GLU A 113 1.53 0.92 -9.57
N TYR A 114 2.00 -0.27 -9.93
CA TYR A 114 1.25 -1.19 -10.79
C TYR A 114 -0.09 -1.58 -10.16
N VAL A 115 -0.08 -2.03 -8.91
CA VAL A 115 -1.32 -2.46 -8.25
C VAL A 115 -2.26 -1.27 -8.04
N SER A 116 -1.72 -0.12 -7.63
CA SER A 116 -2.54 1.09 -7.42
C SER A 116 -3.28 1.53 -8.68
N GLN A 117 -2.74 1.24 -9.86
CA GLN A 117 -3.33 1.66 -11.13
C GLN A 117 -4.11 0.56 -11.84
N ASN A 118 -3.97 -0.69 -11.41
CA ASN A 118 -4.54 -1.83 -12.15
C ASN A 118 -5.40 -2.77 -11.32
N PHE A 119 -5.64 -2.48 -10.04
CA PHE A 119 -6.45 -3.37 -9.22
C PHE A 119 -7.86 -3.50 -9.82
N ASP A 120 -8.36 -4.74 -9.84
CA ASP A 120 -9.67 -5.07 -10.41
C ASP A 120 -10.60 -5.69 -9.37
N ARG A 121 -10.13 -5.88 -8.14
CA ARG A 121 -10.94 -6.40 -7.06
C ARG A 121 -10.57 -5.73 -5.75
N ILE A 122 -11.60 -5.41 -4.97
CA ILE A 122 -11.43 -4.87 -3.62
C ILE A 122 -12.06 -5.84 -2.64
N ARG A 123 -11.30 -6.21 -1.62
CA ARG A 123 -11.81 -7.01 -0.51
C ARG A 123 -11.80 -6.14 0.73
N GLN A 124 -12.99 -5.77 1.20
CA GLN A 124 -13.12 -4.88 2.33
C GLN A 124 -13.09 -5.67 3.64
N GLY A 125 -12.18 -5.31 4.54
CA GLY A 125 -12.09 -5.88 5.88
C GLY A 125 -12.92 -5.07 6.87
N ASN A 126 -12.25 -4.16 7.56
CA ASN A 126 -12.91 -3.23 8.47
C ASN A 126 -13.40 -2.01 7.69
N THR A 127 -14.12 -1.10 8.38
CA THR A 127 -14.71 0.09 7.77
C THR A 127 -13.69 0.96 7.04
N ASP A 128 -12.45 0.98 7.52
CA ASP A 128 -11.41 1.86 7.05
C ASP A 128 -10.23 1.14 6.39
N SER A 129 -10.34 -0.17 6.14
CA SER A 129 -9.24 -0.91 5.53
C SER A 129 -9.74 -1.89 4.48
N CYS A 130 -8.94 -2.09 3.44
CA CYS A 130 -9.26 -3.03 2.38
C CYS A 130 -7.99 -3.57 1.71
N LEU A 131 -8.19 -4.62 0.93
CA LEU A 131 -7.18 -5.19 0.06
C LEU A 131 -7.51 -4.79 -1.37
N LEU A 132 -6.54 -4.24 -2.08
CA LEU A 132 -6.64 -3.95 -3.51
C LEU A 132 -5.89 -5.05 -4.23
N GLU A 133 -6.56 -5.75 -5.15
CA GLU A 133 -5.97 -6.91 -5.79
C GLU A 133 -6.03 -6.81 -7.31
N VAL A 134 -4.95 -7.20 -7.97
CA VAL A 134 -4.93 -7.49 -9.40
C VAL A 134 -5.09 -9.01 -9.53
N THR A 135 -6.18 -9.45 -10.18
CA THR A 135 -6.52 -10.86 -10.30
C THR A 135 -6.34 -11.33 -11.73
N GLY A 136 -6.51 -12.62 -11.94
CA GLY A 136 -6.44 -13.22 -13.28
C GLY A 136 -5.10 -13.86 -13.63
N GLY A 137 -4.07 -13.69 -12.81
CA GLY A 137 -2.79 -14.33 -12.99
C GLY A 137 -2.62 -15.58 -12.13
N ARG A 138 -1.39 -16.07 -12.04
CA ARG A 138 -1.03 -17.22 -11.20
C ARG A 138 -1.12 -16.92 -9.71
N HIS A 139 -0.94 -15.65 -9.37
CA HIS A 139 -0.99 -15.13 -8.02
C HIS A 139 -1.76 -13.82 -8.03
N ASN A 140 -2.21 -13.40 -6.87
CA ASN A 140 -2.83 -12.09 -6.72
C ASN A 140 -1.77 -11.09 -6.25
N GLU A 141 -1.60 -10.02 -6.99
CA GLU A 141 -0.80 -8.88 -6.56
C GLU A 141 -1.71 -8.00 -5.69
N THR A 142 -1.31 -7.77 -4.45
CA THR A 142 -2.18 -7.22 -3.43
C THR A 142 -1.52 -6.06 -2.69
N LEU A 143 -2.29 -5.00 -2.46
CA LEU A 143 -1.93 -3.94 -1.53
C LEU A 143 -2.94 -3.91 -0.40
N PHE A 144 -2.45 -3.77 0.82
CA PHE A 144 -3.28 -3.52 1.99
C PHE A 144 -3.28 -2.01 2.25
N VAL A 145 -4.46 -1.39 2.20
CA VAL A 145 -4.60 0.06 2.36
C VAL A 145 -5.56 0.39 3.50
N ARG A 146 -5.30 1.51 4.15
CA ARG A 146 -6.14 2.02 5.24
C ARG A 146 -6.48 3.48 4.98
N LEU A 147 -7.74 3.83 5.21
CA LEU A 147 -8.23 5.20 5.04
C LEU A 147 -7.86 6.07 6.25
N PHE A 148 -7.21 7.18 5.96
CA PHE A 148 -6.98 8.26 6.91
C PHE A 148 -7.97 9.38 6.56
N GLN A 149 -9.19 9.23 7.03
CA GLN A 149 -10.31 10.06 6.62
C GLN A 149 -10.09 11.54 6.87
N SER A 150 -9.56 11.89 8.03
CA SER A 150 -9.28 13.28 8.38
C SER A 150 -8.21 13.91 7.49
N GLU A 151 -7.32 13.11 6.93
CA GLU A 151 -6.21 13.56 6.09
C GLU A 151 -6.49 13.38 4.60
N GLY A 152 -7.51 12.61 4.24
CA GLY A 152 -8.01 12.52 2.89
C GLY A 152 -7.21 11.61 1.94
N TYR A 153 -6.68 10.49 2.44
CA TYR A 153 -6.01 9.54 1.58
C TYR A 153 -6.12 8.11 2.10
N TRP A 154 -5.90 7.15 1.18
CA TRP A 154 -5.73 5.74 1.50
C TRP A 154 -4.24 5.44 1.55
N LYS A 155 -3.76 5.02 2.70
CA LYS A 155 -2.34 4.76 2.92
C LYS A 155 -2.02 3.28 2.71
N VAL A 156 -1.03 2.99 1.85
CA VAL A 156 -0.54 1.62 1.68
C VAL A 156 0.27 1.25 2.91
N LEU A 157 -0.15 0.23 3.62
CA LEU A 157 0.54 -0.25 4.81
C LEU A 157 1.43 -1.44 4.49
N SER A 158 0.98 -2.32 3.61
CA SER A 158 1.72 -3.49 3.20
C SER A 158 1.23 -3.98 1.84
N GLY A 159 1.85 -5.01 1.32
CA GLY A 159 1.44 -5.66 0.09
C GLY A 159 2.48 -6.65 -0.40
N GLY A 160 2.08 -7.45 -1.36
CA GLY A 160 2.94 -8.45 -1.94
C GLY A 160 2.18 -9.33 -2.92
N VAL A 161 2.83 -10.41 -3.35
CA VAL A 161 2.26 -11.38 -4.27
C VAL A 161 1.82 -12.58 -3.43
N PHE A 162 0.52 -12.90 -3.46
CA PHE A 162 -0.04 -13.93 -2.61
C PHE A 162 -0.73 -15.01 -3.42
N SER A 163 -0.76 -16.24 -2.87
CA SER A 163 -1.38 -17.35 -3.55
C SER A 163 -2.90 -17.17 -3.64
N LEU A 164 -3.49 -17.75 -4.68
CA LEU A 164 -4.95 -17.77 -4.83
C LEU A 164 -5.64 -18.46 -3.66
N ARG A 165 -4.95 -19.41 -3.05
CA ARG A 165 -5.44 -20.15 -1.89
C ARG A 165 -5.64 -19.23 -0.68
N TYR A 166 -4.73 -18.29 -0.48
CA TYR A 166 -4.85 -17.28 0.59
C TYR A 166 -6.12 -16.46 0.43
N SER A 167 -6.37 -15.99 -0.78
CA SER A 167 -7.55 -15.18 -1.07
C SER A 167 -8.86 -15.89 -0.73
N LYS A 168 -8.93 -17.20 -0.91
CA LYS A 168 -10.13 -17.97 -0.59
C LYS A 168 -10.35 -18.14 0.90
N LYS A 169 -9.30 -18.04 1.72
CA LYS A 169 -9.41 -18.21 3.18
C LYS A 169 -9.92 -16.97 3.89
N LYS A 170 -9.83 -15.81 3.27
CA LYS A 170 -10.28 -14.55 3.88
C LYS A 170 -11.76 -14.31 3.54
N LYS A 171 -12.61 -15.17 4.09
CA LYS A 171 -14.06 -15.12 3.86
C LYS A 171 -14.73 -13.91 4.50
N ASP A 172 -14.07 -13.29 5.48
CA ASP A 172 -14.62 -12.16 6.22
C ASP A 172 -14.58 -10.85 5.42
N PHE A 173 -13.81 -10.81 4.32
CA PHE A 173 -13.72 -9.63 3.48
C PHE A 173 -14.85 -9.63 2.46
N LEU A 174 -15.55 -8.52 2.37
CA LEU A 174 -16.53 -8.28 1.31
C LEU A 174 -15.78 -8.10 -0.02
N ILE A 175 -16.17 -8.86 -1.04
CA ILE A 175 -15.56 -8.77 -2.36
C ILE A 175 -16.36 -7.79 -3.21
N LEU A 176 -15.68 -6.76 -3.72
CA LEU A 176 -16.26 -5.78 -4.62
C LEU A 176 -15.55 -5.91 -5.97
N ASN A 177 -16.30 -6.19 -7.02
CA ASN A 177 -15.76 -6.25 -8.38
C ASN A 177 -15.91 -4.88 -9.04
N ILE A 178 -14.82 -4.39 -9.60
CA ILE A 178 -14.77 -3.07 -10.21
C ILE A 178 -14.59 -3.11 -11.73
N GLU A 179 -14.80 -4.27 -12.36
CA GLU A 179 -14.68 -4.43 -13.81
C GLU A 179 -15.54 -3.43 -14.59
N LEU A 180 -16.73 -3.16 -14.07
CA LEU A 180 -17.65 -2.23 -14.72
C LEU A 180 -17.21 -0.77 -14.61
N VAL A 181 -16.37 -0.46 -13.67
CA VAL A 181 -15.88 0.90 -13.43
C VAL A 181 -14.84 1.29 -14.46
N GLN A 182 -14.14 0.33 -15.05
CA GLN A 182 -13.09 0.55 -16.03
C GLN A 182 -13.60 0.73 -17.46
N LEU A 183 -14.89 0.54 -17.66
CA LEU A 183 -15.53 0.76 -18.94
C LEU A 183 -15.88 2.24 -19.12
#